data_bc4c8c85020d86093b773828a211a119
#
_entry.id   bc4c8c85020d86093b773828a211a119
#
_cell.length_a   1.000
_cell.length_b   1.000
_cell.length_c   1.000
_cell.angle_alpha   90.00
_cell.angle_beta   90.00
_cell.angle_gamma   90.00
#
_symmetry.space_group_name_H-M   'P 1'
#
loop_
_entity.id
_entity.type
_entity.pdbx_description
1 polymer ?
#
loop_
_entity_poly.entity_id
_entity_poly.type
_entity_poly.pdbx_seq_one_letter_code
_entity_poly.pdbx_strand_id
1 'polypeptide(L)'
;MHLAARINISEWRNNQNSKQYISFIKGKNGKKVSDYFRDFIGCQEGVDGPGETRTLLKAFSDFVESEDLPEEAAREKTQTLVEYATSQTKAGEPVTLEELSSLIDEDRPKAFYDHIRNKDYGLSPEIPADKRTLNQFRRFTGRAEGLSISFEAHLLGSKIEYDEGRDMLIIRQLPTQLKDQLKRCLLYTSDA
;
A
#
# COMPACT_ATOMS: atom_id res chain seq x y z
N MET A 1 -20.08 -9.55 -24.94
CA MET A 1 -19.79 -8.93 -23.64
C MET A 1 -20.47 -7.58 -23.61
N HIS A 2 -21.30 -7.33 -22.63
CA HIS A 2 -22.09 -6.11 -22.56
C HIS A 2 -21.32 -5.05 -21.75
N LEU A 3 -21.26 -3.84 -22.27
CA LEU A 3 -20.82 -2.68 -21.53
C LEU A 3 -21.97 -2.27 -20.60
N ALA A 4 -21.69 -2.07 -19.33
CA ALA A 4 -22.70 -1.67 -18.35
C ALA A 4 -22.12 -0.60 -17.40
N ALA A 5 -22.96 0.38 -17.08
CA ALA A 5 -22.68 1.36 -16.04
C ALA A 5 -23.68 1.20 -14.90
N ARG A 6 -23.22 1.43 -13.68
CA ARG A 6 -24.04 1.48 -12.47
C ARG A 6 -23.92 2.87 -11.85
N ILE A 7 -25.05 3.50 -11.60
CA ILE A 7 -25.14 4.79 -10.93
C ILE A 7 -25.68 4.57 -9.52
N ASN A 8 -24.93 4.98 -8.51
CA ASN A 8 -25.37 4.99 -7.12
C ASN A 8 -26.12 6.31 -6.86
N ILE A 9 -27.45 6.27 -6.96
CA ILE A 9 -28.29 7.46 -6.80
C ILE A 9 -28.25 8.00 -5.36
N SER A 10 -28.12 7.10 -4.38
CA SER A 10 -28.02 7.51 -2.97
C SER A 10 -26.75 8.29 -2.72
N GLU A 11 -25.62 7.80 -3.24
CA GLU A 11 -24.34 8.50 -3.18
C GLU A 11 -24.40 9.86 -3.87
N TRP A 12 -24.93 9.88 -5.09
CA TRP A 12 -25.10 11.13 -5.85
C TRP A 12 -25.96 12.19 -5.14
N ARG A 13 -27.01 11.76 -4.41
CA ARG A 13 -27.90 12.69 -3.72
C ARG A 13 -27.37 13.14 -2.36
N ASN A 14 -26.72 12.25 -1.63
CA ASN A 14 -26.38 12.48 -0.22
C ASN A 14 -24.94 12.96 -0.04
N ASN A 15 -24.08 12.71 -1.02
CA ASN A 15 -22.66 13.07 -0.97
C ASN A 15 -22.28 13.82 -2.26
N GLN A 16 -22.57 15.11 -2.32
CA GLN A 16 -22.31 15.95 -3.51
C GLN A 16 -20.81 16.10 -3.81
N ASN A 17 -19.94 15.82 -2.84
CA ASN A 17 -18.49 15.87 -3.02
C ASN A 17 -17.92 14.54 -3.55
N SER A 18 -18.68 13.46 -3.50
CA SER A 18 -18.27 12.17 -4.06
C SER A 18 -18.22 12.24 -5.58
N LYS A 19 -17.06 11.94 -6.12
CA LYS A 19 -16.83 11.79 -7.57
C LYS A 19 -16.97 10.33 -8.03
N GLN A 20 -17.38 9.41 -7.13
CA GLN A 20 -17.36 7.95 -7.37
C GLN A 20 -18.77 7.33 -7.42
N TYR A 21 -19.80 8.10 -7.72
CA TYR A 21 -21.18 7.60 -7.81
C TYR A 21 -21.49 6.83 -9.11
N ILE A 22 -20.58 6.83 -10.08
CA ILE A 22 -20.71 6.06 -11.32
C ILE A 22 -19.60 5.02 -11.38
N SER A 23 -19.99 3.77 -11.64
CA SER A 23 -19.05 2.69 -11.95
C SER A 23 -19.44 2.03 -13.26
N PHE A 24 -18.46 1.59 -14.05
CA PHE A 24 -18.71 0.88 -15.30
C PHE A 24 -17.78 -0.32 -15.47
N ILE A 25 -18.25 -1.31 -16.24
CA ILE A 25 -17.47 -2.50 -16.53
C ILE A 25 -16.59 -2.21 -17.72
N LYS A 26 -15.26 -2.27 -17.54
CA LYS A 26 -14.31 -2.23 -18.65
C LYS A 26 -14.46 -3.53 -19.47
N GLY A 27 -14.87 -3.40 -20.74
CA GLY A 27 -15.01 -4.55 -21.62
C GLY A 27 -13.65 -5.18 -21.99
N LYS A 28 -13.62 -6.49 -22.17
CA LYS A 28 -12.42 -7.20 -22.67
C LYS A 28 -12.08 -6.86 -24.15
N ASN A 29 -12.92 -6.10 -24.83
CA ASN A 29 -12.82 -5.79 -26.26
C ASN A 29 -11.87 -4.64 -26.61
N GLY A 30 -10.95 -4.29 -25.71
CA GLY A 30 -9.93 -3.31 -25.97
C GLY A 30 -10.23 -1.91 -25.41
N LYS A 31 -9.17 -1.12 -25.25
CA LYS A 31 -9.19 0.21 -24.63
C LYS A 31 -10.14 1.18 -25.34
N LYS A 32 -10.14 1.20 -26.67
CA LYS A 32 -10.97 2.12 -27.49
C LYS A 32 -12.48 2.00 -27.24
N VAL A 33 -13.01 0.80 -27.07
CA VAL A 33 -14.45 0.57 -26.83
C VAL A 33 -14.85 1.03 -25.44
N SER A 34 -14.00 0.79 -24.46
CA SER A 34 -14.20 1.26 -23.08
C SER A 34 -14.14 2.79 -22.98
N ASP A 35 -13.22 3.42 -23.69
CA ASP A 35 -13.08 4.88 -23.75
C ASP A 35 -14.31 5.52 -24.41
N TYR A 36 -14.78 4.96 -25.52
CA TYR A 36 -15.99 5.46 -26.20
C TYR A 36 -17.23 5.37 -25.32
N PHE A 37 -17.38 4.26 -24.59
CA PHE A 37 -18.51 4.09 -23.67
C PHE A 37 -18.45 5.06 -22.49
N ARG A 38 -17.25 5.29 -21.94
CA ARG A 38 -17.01 6.28 -20.89
C ARG A 38 -17.39 7.69 -21.35
N ASP A 39 -16.95 8.08 -22.55
CA ASP A 39 -17.25 9.38 -23.13
C ASP A 39 -18.77 9.52 -23.42
N PHE A 40 -19.41 8.45 -23.87
CA PHE A 40 -20.85 8.42 -24.09
C PHE A 40 -21.68 8.65 -22.82
N ILE A 41 -21.25 8.07 -21.69
CA ILE A 41 -21.91 8.29 -20.39
C ILE A 41 -21.47 9.58 -19.70
N GLY A 42 -20.56 10.35 -20.30
CA GLY A 42 -20.09 11.64 -19.80
C GLY A 42 -19.23 11.51 -18.52
N CYS A 43 -18.57 10.36 -18.32
CA CYS A 43 -17.72 10.14 -17.16
C CYS A 43 -16.24 10.40 -17.48
N GLN A 44 -15.55 10.97 -16.50
CA GLN A 44 -14.08 10.93 -16.50
C GLN A 44 -13.61 9.68 -15.76
N GLU A 45 -12.47 9.15 -16.13
CA GLU A 45 -11.85 8.06 -15.37
C GLU A 45 -11.54 8.60 -13.96
N GLY A 46 -12.17 7.98 -12.96
CA GLY A 46 -11.85 8.30 -11.56
C GLY A 46 -10.44 7.83 -11.21
N VAL A 47 -9.91 8.38 -10.15
CA VAL A 47 -8.63 7.92 -9.59
C VAL A 47 -8.73 6.42 -9.29
N ASP A 48 -7.75 5.63 -9.71
CA ASP A 48 -7.65 4.19 -9.37
C ASP A 48 -7.32 4.04 -7.89
N GLY A 49 -8.35 4.06 -7.04
CA GLY A 49 -8.18 3.97 -5.58
C GLY A 49 -7.29 2.81 -5.15
N PRO A 50 -7.49 1.56 -5.62
CA PRO A 50 -6.59 0.45 -5.33
C PRO A 50 -5.15 0.66 -5.82
N GLY A 51 -4.95 1.24 -7.00
CA GLY A 51 -3.64 1.55 -7.56
C GLY A 51 -2.93 2.64 -6.76
N GLU A 52 -3.59 3.75 -6.51
CA GLU A 52 -3.08 4.86 -5.70
C GLU A 52 -2.76 4.40 -4.26
N THR A 53 -3.63 3.58 -3.67
CA THR A 53 -3.37 3.03 -2.32
C THR A 53 -2.12 2.15 -2.31
N ARG A 54 -1.93 1.26 -3.29
CA ARG A 54 -0.69 0.45 -3.38
C ARG A 54 0.54 1.32 -3.53
N THR A 55 0.46 2.36 -4.36
CA THR A 55 1.58 3.29 -4.58
C THR A 55 1.88 4.09 -3.31
N LEU A 56 0.86 4.56 -2.58
CA LEU A 56 1.02 5.22 -1.29
C LEU A 56 1.74 4.32 -0.28
N LEU A 57 1.29 3.06 -0.16
CA LEU A 57 1.88 2.10 0.77
C LEU A 57 3.33 1.76 0.40
N LYS A 58 3.63 1.67 -0.90
CA LYS A 58 5.01 1.51 -1.37
C LYS A 58 5.87 2.73 -1.03
N ALA A 59 5.39 3.95 -1.33
CA ALA A 59 6.10 5.18 -1.00
C ALA A 59 6.39 5.29 0.50
N PHE A 60 5.45 4.86 1.33
CA PHE A 60 5.63 4.82 2.78
C PHE A 60 6.68 3.78 3.22
N SER A 61 6.66 2.57 2.66
CA SER A 61 7.69 1.56 2.93
C SER A 61 9.08 2.06 2.55
N ASP A 62 9.22 2.67 1.37
CA ASP A 62 10.47 3.25 0.89
C ASP A 62 10.94 4.42 1.78
N PHE A 63 10.00 5.21 2.33
CA PHE A 63 10.28 6.28 3.28
C PHE A 63 10.84 5.73 4.60
N VAL A 64 10.15 4.78 5.21
CA VAL A 64 10.57 4.13 6.47
C VAL A 64 11.96 3.49 6.32
N GLU A 65 12.21 2.83 5.19
CA GLU A 65 13.52 2.23 4.89
C GLU A 65 14.61 3.31 4.72
N SER A 66 14.30 4.42 4.05
CA SER A 66 15.28 5.51 3.83
C SER A 66 15.65 6.29 5.09
N GLU A 67 14.78 6.32 6.09
CA GLU A 67 14.99 7.00 7.37
C GLU A 67 15.72 6.12 8.40
N ASP A 68 15.99 4.83 8.08
CA ASP A 68 16.65 3.84 8.97
C ASP A 68 16.05 3.84 10.40
N LEU A 69 14.71 3.88 10.45
CA LEU A 69 13.98 4.00 11.71
C LEU A 69 14.08 2.73 12.55
N PRO A 70 14.16 2.87 13.89
CA PRO A 70 13.96 1.74 14.79
C PRO A 70 12.63 1.03 14.50
N GLU A 71 12.61 -0.30 14.65
CA GLU A 71 11.44 -1.13 14.31
C GLU A 71 10.14 -0.64 14.99
N GLU A 72 10.25 -0.19 16.24
CA GLU A 72 9.11 0.30 17.01
C GLU A 72 8.56 1.62 16.43
N ALA A 73 9.42 2.55 16.08
CA ALA A 73 9.03 3.80 15.42
C ALA A 73 8.43 3.54 14.03
N ALA A 74 9.00 2.60 13.27
CA ALA A 74 8.45 2.19 11.98
C ALA A 74 7.04 1.58 12.12
N ARG A 75 6.81 0.79 13.18
CA ARG A 75 5.50 0.21 13.49
C ARG A 75 4.47 1.27 13.86
N GLU A 76 4.83 2.22 14.73
CA GLU A 76 3.95 3.32 15.13
C GLU A 76 3.53 4.16 13.93
N LYS A 77 4.49 4.57 13.11
CA LYS A 77 4.21 5.33 11.89
C LYS A 77 3.32 4.54 10.89
N THR A 78 3.54 3.23 10.76
CA THR A 78 2.70 2.36 9.94
C THR A 78 1.26 2.30 10.47
N GLN A 79 1.11 2.19 11.78
CA GLN A 79 -0.20 2.17 12.42
C GLN A 79 -0.93 3.50 12.21
N THR A 80 -0.26 4.62 12.38
CA THR A 80 -0.79 5.97 12.12
C THR A 80 -1.33 6.10 10.70
N LEU A 81 -0.55 5.67 9.69
CA LEU A 81 -0.99 5.69 8.29
C LEU A 81 -2.26 4.86 8.09
N VAL A 82 -2.27 3.62 8.61
CA VAL A 82 -3.41 2.71 8.41
C VAL A 82 -4.66 3.21 9.13
N GLU A 83 -4.52 3.75 10.34
CA GLU A 83 -5.63 4.31 11.12
C GLU A 83 -6.23 5.54 10.44
N TYR A 84 -5.40 6.49 10.03
CA TYR A 84 -5.84 7.67 9.31
C TYR A 84 -6.54 7.30 7.99
N ALA A 85 -5.90 6.50 7.14
CA ALA A 85 -6.48 6.10 5.86
C ALA A 85 -7.78 5.29 6.03
N THR A 86 -7.87 4.47 7.07
CA THR A 86 -9.10 3.72 7.40
C THR A 86 -10.21 4.66 7.89
N SER A 87 -9.86 5.66 8.69
CA SER A 87 -10.83 6.68 9.16
C SER A 87 -11.41 7.48 8.00
N GLN A 88 -10.56 7.98 7.12
CA GLN A 88 -10.97 8.71 5.91
C GLN A 88 -11.87 7.85 5.01
N THR A 89 -11.48 6.59 4.78
CA THR A 89 -12.30 5.66 3.99
C THR A 89 -13.69 5.43 4.61
N LYS A 90 -13.79 5.35 5.94
CA LYS A 90 -15.08 5.22 6.65
C LYS A 90 -15.93 6.48 6.55
N ALA A 91 -15.31 7.65 6.56
CA ALA A 91 -15.98 8.94 6.40
C ALA A 91 -16.40 9.21 4.94
N GLY A 92 -15.87 8.43 3.98
CA GLY A 92 -16.08 8.69 2.55
C GLY A 92 -15.19 9.81 2.01
N GLU A 93 -14.17 10.20 2.76
CA GLU A 93 -13.23 11.27 2.44
C GLU A 93 -11.91 10.69 1.88
N PRO A 94 -11.21 11.44 1.02
CA PRO A 94 -9.90 11.04 0.53
C PRO A 94 -8.83 11.18 1.61
N VAL A 95 -7.77 10.40 1.48
CA VAL A 95 -6.52 10.59 2.24
C VAL A 95 -5.77 11.78 1.64
N THR A 96 -5.53 12.80 2.43
CA THR A 96 -4.75 13.98 2.04
C THR A 96 -3.28 13.74 2.38
N LEU A 97 -2.38 13.83 1.39
CA LEU A 97 -0.95 13.54 1.60
C LEU A 97 -0.27 14.49 2.58
N GLU A 98 -0.65 15.77 2.59
CA GLU A 98 -0.10 16.75 3.52
C GLU A 98 -0.49 16.44 4.98
N GLU A 99 -1.76 16.13 5.22
CA GLU A 99 -2.25 15.78 6.55
C GLU A 99 -1.63 14.48 7.03
N LEU A 100 -1.60 13.46 6.18
CA LEU A 100 -0.93 12.19 6.48
C LEU A 100 0.53 12.39 6.83
N SER A 101 1.26 13.22 6.09
CA SER A 101 2.67 13.51 6.36
C SER A 101 2.87 14.14 7.74
N SER A 102 1.99 15.07 8.12
CA SER A 102 2.02 15.73 9.43
C SER A 102 1.73 14.75 10.58
N LEU A 103 0.82 13.80 10.36
CA LEU A 103 0.50 12.76 11.35
C LEU A 103 1.60 11.71 11.52
N ILE A 104 2.32 11.39 10.44
CA ILE A 104 3.44 10.43 10.47
C ILE A 104 4.64 10.97 11.23
N ASP A 105 4.91 12.27 11.14
CA ASP A 105 6.06 12.91 11.78
C ASP A 105 5.70 14.33 12.20
N GLU A 106 5.33 14.51 13.47
CA GLU A 106 4.96 15.81 14.03
C GLU A 106 6.14 16.79 14.10
N ASP A 107 7.35 16.27 14.27
CA ASP A 107 8.57 17.09 14.34
C ASP A 107 9.00 17.57 12.94
N ARG A 108 8.74 16.74 11.91
CA ARG A 108 9.05 17.02 10.50
C ARG A 108 7.82 16.81 9.61
N PRO A 109 6.78 17.65 9.74
CA PRO A 109 5.45 17.40 9.15
C PRO A 109 5.43 17.32 7.62
N LYS A 110 6.50 17.74 6.94
CA LYS A 110 6.64 17.65 5.48
C LYS A 110 7.56 16.53 5.01
N ALA A 111 8.23 15.81 5.90
CA ALA A 111 9.26 14.84 5.51
C ALA A 111 8.73 13.75 4.56
N PHE A 112 7.60 13.14 4.87
CA PHE A 112 7.00 12.13 4.01
C PHE A 112 6.42 12.72 2.71
N TYR A 113 5.79 13.90 2.78
CA TYR A 113 5.30 14.60 1.60
C TYR A 113 6.43 14.94 0.62
N ASP A 114 7.53 15.49 1.13
CA ASP A 114 8.70 15.83 0.31
C ASP A 114 9.36 14.58 -0.28
N HIS A 115 9.41 13.48 0.46
CA HIS A 115 9.89 12.20 -0.04
C HIS A 115 9.06 11.73 -1.25
N ILE A 116 7.73 11.79 -1.17
CA ILE A 116 6.84 11.45 -2.28
C ILE A 116 7.09 12.34 -3.49
N ARG A 117 7.23 13.65 -3.28
CA ARG A 117 7.44 14.63 -4.35
C ARG A 117 8.78 14.45 -5.03
N ASN A 118 9.84 14.21 -4.26
CA ASN A 118 11.21 14.07 -4.77
C ASN A 118 11.42 12.78 -5.58
N LYS A 119 10.71 11.71 -5.26
CA LYS A 119 10.83 10.41 -5.95
C LYS A 119 9.79 10.19 -7.04
N ASP A 120 8.89 11.14 -7.27
CA ASP A 120 7.87 11.14 -8.33
C ASP A 120 7.09 9.82 -8.43
N TYR A 121 6.41 9.47 -7.34
CA TYR A 121 5.53 8.27 -7.34
C TYR A 121 4.27 8.45 -8.18
N GLY A 122 4.00 9.62 -8.73
CA GLY A 122 2.80 9.91 -9.50
C GLY A 122 1.51 9.89 -8.68
N LEU A 123 1.60 10.07 -7.35
CA LEU A 123 0.45 10.10 -6.46
C LEU A 123 -0.31 11.42 -6.56
N SER A 124 -1.63 11.32 -6.54
CA SER A 124 -2.52 12.48 -6.41
C SER A 124 -2.41 13.07 -5.01
N PRO A 125 -2.58 14.40 -4.84
CA PRO A 125 -2.58 15.04 -3.51
C PRO A 125 -3.65 14.48 -2.57
N GLU A 126 -4.76 14.03 -3.15
CA GLU A 126 -5.88 13.40 -2.48
C GLU A 126 -6.11 12.00 -3.05
N ILE A 127 -6.05 10.98 -2.21
CA ILE A 127 -6.11 9.58 -2.59
C ILE A 127 -7.40 8.97 -2.06
N PRO A 128 -8.31 8.47 -2.92
CA PRO A 128 -9.46 7.68 -2.47
C PRO A 128 -8.97 6.29 -2.04
N ALA A 129 -8.60 6.16 -0.78
CA ALA A 129 -7.98 4.95 -0.27
C ALA A 129 -8.91 3.72 -0.36
N ASP A 130 -8.36 2.60 -0.84
CA ASP A 130 -9.07 1.32 -0.94
C ASP A 130 -8.89 0.48 0.33
N LYS A 131 -10.01 0.18 1.00
CA LYS A 131 -10.03 -0.56 2.25
C LYS A 131 -9.41 -1.96 2.14
N ARG A 132 -9.58 -2.65 1.00
CA ARG A 132 -9.05 -4.01 0.84
C ARG A 132 -7.54 -3.97 0.73
N THR A 133 -7.03 -3.00 -0.01
CA THR A 133 -5.58 -2.76 -0.17
C THR A 133 -4.95 -2.35 1.16
N LEU A 134 -5.58 -1.46 1.93
CA LEU A 134 -5.12 -1.09 3.28
C LEU A 134 -5.07 -2.29 4.23
N ASN A 135 -6.09 -3.16 4.21
CA ASN A 135 -6.11 -4.34 5.06
C ASN A 135 -5.03 -5.38 4.71
N GLN A 136 -4.49 -5.34 3.50
CA GLN A 136 -3.36 -6.18 3.09
C GLN A 136 -2.02 -5.62 3.58
N PHE A 137 -1.99 -4.36 3.98
CA PHE A 137 -0.80 -3.69 4.52
C PHE A 137 -0.68 -3.91 6.03
N ARG A 138 -0.59 -5.17 6.42
CA ARG A 138 -0.23 -5.57 7.77
C ARG A 138 1.24 -5.96 7.78
N ARG A 139 1.92 -5.60 8.85
CA ARG A 139 3.29 -6.03 9.09
C ARG A 139 3.28 -7.08 10.20
N PHE A 140 3.88 -8.22 9.93
CA PHE A 140 4.16 -9.23 10.93
C PHE A 140 5.51 -8.94 11.56
N THR A 141 5.56 -8.86 12.88
CA THR A 141 6.80 -8.61 13.62
C THR A 141 6.92 -9.61 14.76
N GLY A 142 8.13 -10.11 15.00
CA GLY A 142 8.43 -11.00 16.11
C GLY A 142 9.89 -10.89 16.51
N ARG A 143 10.16 -10.96 17.82
CA ARG A 143 11.53 -10.93 18.37
C ARG A 143 11.67 -11.98 19.45
N ALA A 144 12.68 -12.82 19.35
CA ALA A 144 13.07 -13.77 20.38
C ALA A 144 14.56 -14.14 20.22
N GLU A 145 15.27 -14.26 21.32
CA GLU A 145 16.62 -14.88 21.40
C GLU A 145 17.64 -14.37 20.37
N GLY A 146 17.62 -13.06 20.08
CA GLY A 146 18.52 -12.47 19.07
C GLY A 146 18.00 -12.58 17.63
N LEU A 147 16.87 -13.24 17.39
CA LEU A 147 16.16 -13.24 16.12
C LEU A 147 15.16 -12.09 16.07
N SER A 148 15.19 -11.31 15.01
CA SER A 148 14.17 -10.29 14.70
C SER A 148 13.60 -10.59 13.31
N ILE A 149 12.29 -10.74 13.22
CA ILE A 149 11.58 -11.00 11.97
C ILE A 149 10.56 -9.88 11.78
N SER A 150 10.61 -9.23 10.62
CA SER A 150 9.63 -8.22 10.23
C SER A 150 9.39 -8.30 8.74
N PHE A 151 8.12 -8.44 8.33
CA PHE A 151 7.73 -8.50 6.92
C PHE A 151 6.29 -8.06 6.70
N GLU A 152 5.99 -7.64 5.49
CA GLU A 152 4.66 -7.19 5.08
C GLU A 152 3.75 -8.39 4.77
N ALA A 153 2.46 -8.28 5.12
CA ALA A 153 1.50 -9.37 5.01
C ALA A 153 1.32 -9.89 3.57
N HIS A 154 1.52 -9.04 2.56
CA HIS A 154 1.42 -9.45 1.15
C HIS A 154 2.53 -10.43 0.71
N LEU A 155 3.61 -10.51 1.48
CA LEU A 155 4.68 -11.48 1.25
C LEU A 155 4.30 -12.88 1.72
N LEU A 156 3.34 -12.99 2.65
CA LEU A 156 2.84 -14.29 3.12
C LEU A 156 2.05 -14.98 2.00
N GLY A 157 2.39 -16.23 1.74
CA GLY A 157 1.81 -17.01 0.63
C GLY A 157 2.49 -16.78 -0.73
N SER A 158 3.42 -15.80 -0.85
CA SER A 158 4.19 -15.53 -2.07
C SER A 158 5.69 -15.81 -1.88
N LYS A 159 6.37 -14.97 -1.13
CA LYS A 159 7.80 -15.12 -0.80
C LYS A 159 8.04 -15.76 0.56
N ILE A 160 7.07 -15.68 1.44
CA ILE A 160 7.14 -16.21 2.80
C ILE A 160 6.00 -17.21 2.99
N GLU A 161 6.33 -18.40 3.46
CA GLU A 161 5.37 -19.45 3.79
C GLU A 161 5.49 -19.77 5.29
N TYR A 162 4.34 -19.89 5.96
CA TYR A 162 4.27 -20.36 7.33
C TYR A 162 3.71 -21.78 7.34
N ASP A 163 4.49 -22.72 7.87
CA ASP A 163 4.10 -24.10 8.12
C ASP A 163 3.72 -24.22 9.60
N GLU A 164 2.41 -24.16 9.87
CA GLU A 164 1.85 -24.23 11.22
C GLU A 164 2.16 -25.60 11.89
N GLY A 165 2.16 -26.69 11.11
CA GLY A 165 2.38 -28.03 11.64
C GLY A 165 3.83 -28.26 12.12
N ARG A 166 4.80 -27.52 11.58
CA ARG A 166 6.22 -27.60 11.92
C ARG A 166 6.73 -26.39 12.66
N ASP A 167 5.87 -25.38 12.86
CA ASP A 167 6.23 -24.05 13.42
C ASP A 167 7.44 -23.42 12.73
N MET A 168 7.40 -23.40 11.39
CA MET A 168 8.50 -22.90 10.58
C MET A 168 8.08 -21.78 9.65
N LEU A 169 8.97 -20.79 9.49
CA LEU A 169 8.84 -19.74 8.49
C LEU A 169 9.86 -19.97 7.37
N ILE A 170 9.39 -20.17 6.16
CA ILE A 170 10.20 -20.38 4.96
C ILE A 170 10.25 -19.09 4.16
N ILE A 171 11.43 -18.51 4.00
CA ILE A 171 11.65 -17.28 3.25
C ILE A 171 12.30 -17.62 1.91
N ARG A 172 11.61 -17.32 0.82
CA ARG A 172 12.14 -17.49 -0.55
C ARG A 172 12.73 -16.18 -1.04
N GLN A 173 13.74 -16.25 -1.90
CA GLN A 173 14.40 -15.07 -2.48
C GLN A 173 14.95 -14.10 -1.42
N LEU A 174 15.83 -14.61 -0.58
CA LEU A 174 16.53 -13.79 0.43
C LEU A 174 17.17 -12.55 -0.20
N PRO A 175 17.16 -11.39 0.50
CA PRO A 175 17.89 -10.20 0.09
C PRO A 175 19.36 -10.52 -0.20
N THR A 176 19.93 -9.90 -1.23
CA THR A 176 21.30 -10.19 -1.69
C THR A 176 22.32 -10.00 -0.58
N GLN A 177 22.19 -8.93 0.20
CA GLN A 177 23.06 -8.62 1.32
C GLN A 177 23.08 -9.74 2.39
N LEU A 178 21.89 -10.24 2.77
CA LEU A 178 21.79 -11.35 3.73
C LEU A 178 22.38 -12.65 3.15
N LYS A 179 22.11 -12.92 1.88
CA LYS A 179 22.63 -14.08 1.17
C LYS A 179 24.15 -14.10 1.14
N ASP A 180 24.79 -12.94 0.93
CA ASP A 180 26.23 -12.80 0.90
C ASP A 180 26.85 -12.99 2.29
N GLN A 181 26.22 -12.48 3.35
CA GLN A 181 26.64 -12.71 4.73
C GLN A 181 26.58 -14.19 5.11
N LEU A 182 25.47 -14.87 4.78
CA LEU A 182 25.32 -16.30 5.04
C LEU A 182 26.34 -17.14 4.30
N LYS A 183 26.63 -16.84 3.03
CA LYS A 183 27.65 -17.54 2.25
C LYS A 183 29.03 -17.38 2.84
N ARG A 184 29.40 -16.17 3.29
CA ARG A 184 30.70 -15.95 3.95
C ARG A 184 30.82 -16.76 5.23
N CYS A 185 29.78 -16.80 6.05
CA CYS A 185 29.77 -17.58 7.29
C CYS A 185 29.94 -19.09 7.03
N LEU A 186 29.25 -19.64 6.03
CA LEU A 186 29.35 -21.06 5.67
C LEU A 186 30.73 -21.46 5.13
N LEU A 187 31.44 -20.56 4.45
CA LEU A 187 32.81 -20.82 3.96
C LEU A 187 33.82 -20.98 5.12
N TYR A 188 33.63 -20.24 6.24
CA TYR A 188 34.49 -20.34 7.41
C TYR A 188 34.24 -21.60 8.28
N THR A 189 33.08 -22.25 8.15
CA THR A 189 32.75 -23.47 8.91
C THR A 189 33.08 -24.75 8.16
N SER A 190 33.49 -24.67 6.89
CA SER A 190 33.86 -25.83 6.06
C SER A 190 35.34 -26.21 6.13
N ASP A 191 36.19 -25.37 6.74
CA ASP A 191 37.66 -25.56 6.89
C ASP A 191 38.09 -25.88 8.33
N ALA A 192 37.17 -26.36 9.20
CA ALA A 192 37.48 -26.76 10.59
C ALA A 192 37.30 -28.25 10.80
#